data_cbe73f7081b75ced4f6bcfc8511e6208
#
_entry.id   cbe73f7081b75ced4f6bcfc8511e6208
#
_cell.length_a   1.000
_cell.length_b   1.000
_cell.length_c   1.000
_cell.angle_alpha   90.00
_cell.angle_beta   90.00
_cell.angle_gamma   90.00
#
_symmetry.space_group_name_H-M   'P 1'
#
loop_
_entity.id
_entity.type
_entity.pdbx_description
1 polymer ?
#
loop_
_entity_poly.entity_id
_entity_poly.type
_entity_poly.pdbx_seq_one_letter_code
_entity_poly.pdbx_strand_id
1 'polypeptide(L)'
;MSIDYTDYRDLFLNDRPLMDARAPIEFLKGSFPGVVNLPLMSDHERQRIGTCYKQHGQQAAITLGHQLVSGPIKAERIQAWTEFARAHPDGYLYCFRGGLRSQIVQQWLKDEAGIDYPRVGGGYKAMRTFLLDTVDHAVAQCDFVLLGGMTGTGKTEVLTQLNNGLDLEGYANHRGSSFGKRATGQPSNIDFENRLAVDVLKKRARGIEQFVLEDESRAVGSCALPLPLFQGMQQFPMVWLEDSLEGRVERILGDYVVDLCAEFIGVHGEEGFALFSERLLESLNNVQKRLGGERHRRMLLLMEDALAEQASSGAVDLHRGWIEGLLSEYYDPMYAFQREKKDARIEFAGERGRCLSTCASGIFSGFDIVIAGPIASRLAPTVDLQWTRILCTA
;
A
#
# COMPACT_ATOMS: atom_id res chain seq x y z
N MET A 1 -25.99 -10.01 25.95
CA MET A 1 -25.48 -9.01 24.98
C MET A 1 -24.01 -9.32 24.77
N SER A 2 -23.60 -9.70 23.55
CA SER A 2 -22.17 -9.84 23.27
C SER A 2 -21.53 -8.45 23.31
N ILE A 3 -20.48 -8.30 24.12
CA ILE A 3 -19.75 -7.04 24.21
C ILE A 3 -18.96 -6.87 22.90
N ASP A 4 -19.11 -5.72 22.23
CA ASP A 4 -18.33 -5.40 21.04
C ASP A 4 -16.83 -5.32 21.40
N TYR A 5 -16.00 -5.97 20.61
CA TYR A 5 -14.55 -5.93 20.81
C TYR A 5 -13.99 -4.60 20.31
N THR A 6 -13.20 -3.91 21.13
CA THR A 6 -12.68 -2.56 20.84
C THR A 6 -11.18 -2.43 21.00
N ASP A 7 -10.47 -3.52 21.29
CA ASP A 7 -9.00 -3.52 21.29
C ASP A 7 -8.46 -3.67 19.86
N TYR A 8 -8.46 -2.55 19.12
CA TYR A 8 -7.96 -2.53 17.73
C TYR A 8 -6.46 -2.83 17.67
N ARG A 9 -5.71 -2.53 18.73
CA ARG A 9 -4.30 -2.84 18.81
C ARG A 9 -4.07 -4.35 18.77
N ASP A 10 -4.79 -5.12 19.58
CA ASP A 10 -4.71 -6.58 19.59
C ASP A 10 -5.07 -7.17 18.23
N LEU A 11 -6.13 -6.66 17.56
CA LEU A 11 -6.55 -7.15 16.26
C LEU A 11 -5.41 -7.16 15.24
N PHE A 12 -4.67 -6.04 15.15
CA PHE A 12 -3.61 -5.88 14.14
C PHE A 12 -2.25 -6.43 14.59
N LEU A 13 -1.93 -6.42 15.89
CA LEU A 13 -0.69 -7.00 16.38
C LEU A 13 -0.66 -8.52 16.25
N ASN A 14 -1.78 -9.17 16.48
CA ASN A 14 -1.89 -10.62 16.49
C ASN A 14 -2.51 -11.18 15.20
N ASP A 15 -2.62 -10.37 14.14
CA ASP A 15 -3.20 -10.76 12.84
C ASP A 15 -4.52 -11.52 13.02
N ARG A 16 -5.41 -11.02 13.90
CA ARG A 16 -6.68 -11.67 14.17
C ARG A 16 -7.49 -11.82 12.88
N PRO A 17 -8.00 -13.00 12.58
CA PRO A 17 -8.83 -13.19 11.39
C PRO A 17 -10.05 -12.28 11.41
N LEU A 18 -10.23 -11.51 10.33
CA LEU A 18 -11.30 -10.52 10.24
C LEU A 18 -12.20 -10.81 9.03
N MET A 19 -13.50 -10.83 9.27
CA MET A 19 -14.55 -10.94 8.25
C MET A 19 -15.20 -9.58 8.02
N ASP A 20 -15.09 -9.07 6.82
CA ASP A 20 -15.69 -7.80 6.40
C ASP A 20 -17.06 -8.04 5.75
N ALA A 21 -18.11 -7.63 6.44
CA ALA A 21 -19.49 -7.74 5.95
C ALA A 21 -19.94 -6.54 5.08
N ARG A 22 -19.02 -5.62 4.72
CA ARG A 22 -19.32 -4.52 3.80
C ARG A 22 -19.54 -5.05 2.38
N ALA A 23 -20.25 -4.28 1.56
CA ALA A 23 -20.41 -4.59 0.15
C ALA A 23 -19.05 -4.58 -0.60
N PRO A 24 -18.91 -5.37 -1.69
CA PRO A 24 -17.65 -5.47 -2.43
C PRO A 24 -17.05 -4.13 -2.84
N ILE A 25 -17.88 -3.19 -3.32
CA ILE A 25 -17.41 -1.84 -3.70
C ILE A 25 -16.83 -1.04 -2.52
N GLU A 26 -17.30 -1.28 -1.29
CA GLU A 26 -16.75 -0.65 -0.09
C GLU A 26 -15.40 -1.29 0.30
N PHE A 27 -15.30 -2.61 0.13
CA PHE A 27 -14.09 -3.37 0.37
C PHE A 27 -12.96 -2.99 -0.61
N LEU A 28 -13.27 -2.92 -1.90
CA LEU A 28 -12.35 -2.52 -2.96
C LEU A 28 -11.82 -1.08 -2.82
N LYS A 29 -12.58 -0.20 -2.19
CA LYS A 29 -12.12 1.17 -1.88
C LYS A 29 -11.04 1.21 -0.81
N GLY A 30 -10.98 0.21 0.03
CA GLY A 30 -9.97 0.08 1.07
C GLY A 30 -10.37 -0.97 2.11
N SER A 31 -9.40 -1.84 2.41
CA SER A 31 -9.50 -2.94 3.37
C SER A 31 -8.27 -2.99 4.28
N PHE A 32 -8.23 -3.92 5.22
CA PHE A 32 -7.03 -4.19 6.02
C PHE A 32 -6.29 -5.42 5.48
N PRO A 33 -4.99 -5.56 5.73
CA PRO A 33 -4.24 -6.75 5.34
C PRO A 33 -4.86 -8.04 5.90
N GLY A 34 -4.94 -9.07 5.07
CA GLY A 34 -5.42 -10.41 5.49
C GLY A 34 -6.92 -10.55 5.74
N VAL A 35 -7.72 -9.52 5.50
CA VAL A 35 -9.17 -9.56 5.71
C VAL A 35 -9.90 -10.23 4.56
N VAL A 36 -10.92 -11.03 4.89
CA VAL A 36 -11.80 -11.68 3.93
C VAL A 36 -13.12 -10.92 3.80
N ASN A 37 -13.49 -10.55 2.58
CA ASN A 37 -14.78 -9.92 2.32
C ASN A 37 -15.87 -10.98 2.13
N LEU A 38 -16.80 -11.05 3.07
CA LEU A 38 -18.00 -11.89 3.03
C LEU A 38 -19.22 -11.00 3.24
N PRO A 39 -19.70 -10.35 2.17
CA PRO A 39 -20.63 -9.24 2.28
C PRO A 39 -22.04 -9.70 2.69
N LEU A 40 -22.68 -8.90 3.55
CA LEU A 40 -24.11 -9.05 3.80
C LEU A 40 -24.95 -8.72 2.56
N MET A 41 -24.47 -7.79 1.73
CA MET A 41 -25.17 -7.30 0.54
C MET A 41 -24.21 -7.17 -0.62
N SER A 42 -24.66 -7.53 -1.83
CA SER A 42 -24.00 -7.16 -3.07
C SER A 42 -24.06 -5.65 -3.30
N ASP A 43 -23.31 -5.13 -4.26
CA ASP A 43 -23.30 -3.71 -4.61
C ASP A 43 -24.66 -3.23 -5.09
N HIS A 44 -25.38 -4.04 -5.87
CA HIS A 44 -26.71 -3.75 -6.36
C HIS A 44 -27.73 -3.70 -5.24
N GLU A 45 -27.74 -4.68 -4.32
CA GLU A 45 -28.62 -4.70 -3.15
C GLU A 45 -28.36 -3.49 -2.25
N ARG A 46 -27.08 -3.19 -1.98
CA ARG A 46 -26.68 -2.02 -1.22
C ARG A 46 -27.19 -0.71 -1.84
N GLN A 47 -27.09 -0.59 -3.16
CA GLN A 47 -27.58 0.59 -3.87
C GLN A 47 -29.10 0.74 -3.72
N ARG A 48 -29.86 -0.35 -3.91
CA ARG A 48 -31.33 -0.35 -3.76
C ARG A 48 -31.75 0.00 -2.35
N ILE A 49 -31.13 -0.62 -1.34
CA ILE A 49 -31.40 -0.36 0.07
C ILE A 49 -31.06 1.09 0.44
N GLY A 50 -29.93 1.62 -0.04
CA GLY A 50 -29.54 3.00 0.19
C GLY A 50 -30.47 4.02 -0.45
N THR A 51 -31.03 3.73 -1.64
CA THR A 51 -32.06 4.55 -2.28
C THR A 51 -33.36 4.52 -1.49
N CYS A 52 -33.81 3.33 -1.08
CA CYS A 52 -35.00 3.15 -0.24
C CYS A 52 -34.88 3.89 1.10
N TYR A 53 -33.71 3.83 1.73
CA TYR A 53 -33.43 4.57 2.97
C TYR A 53 -33.64 6.08 2.78
N LYS A 54 -33.10 6.64 1.70
CA LYS A 54 -33.24 8.09 1.40
C LYS A 54 -34.67 8.51 1.14
N GLN A 55 -35.48 7.66 0.49
CA GLN A 55 -36.84 7.98 0.07
C GLN A 55 -37.86 7.65 1.14
N HIS A 56 -37.68 6.58 1.89
CA HIS A 56 -38.73 5.97 2.75
C HIS A 56 -38.23 5.73 4.18
N GLY A 57 -36.99 6.09 4.52
CA GLY A 57 -36.46 5.97 5.87
C GLY A 57 -35.95 4.57 6.24
N GLN A 58 -35.49 4.46 7.50
CA GLN A 58 -34.77 3.29 7.99
C GLN A 58 -35.59 2.00 7.98
N GLN A 59 -36.84 2.04 8.46
CA GLN A 59 -37.64 0.84 8.57
C GLN A 59 -37.97 0.22 7.20
N ALA A 60 -38.27 1.05 6.20
CA ALA A 60 -38.52 0.58 4.84
C ALA A 60 -37.23 -0.06 4.22
N ALA A 61 -36.07 0.53 4.49
CA ALA A 61 -34.79 0.00 4.02
C ALA A 61 -34.47 -1.37 4.67
N ILE A 62 -34.73 -1.55 5.95
CA ILE A 62 -34.57 -2.83 6.66
C ILE A 62 -35.47 -3.89 6.06
N THR A 63 -36.78 -3.57 5.88
CA THR A 63 -37.73 -4.49 5.26
C THR A 63 -37.31 -4.90 3.85
N LEU A 64 -36.90 -3.94 3.03
CA LEU A 64 -36.37 -4.24 1.70
C LEU A 64 -35.09 -5.10 1.76
N GLY A 65 -34.21 -4.83 2.72
CA GLY A 65 -32.96 -5.62 2.91
C GLY A 65 -33.27 -7.09 3.19
N HIS A 66 -34.21 -7.38 4.07
CA HIS A 66 -34.67 -8.76 4.36
C HIS A 66 -35.37 -9.42 3.18
N GLN A 67 -36.04 -8.68 2.32
CA GLN A 67 -36.61 -9.20 1.09
C GLN A 67 -35.57 -9.57 0.05
N LEU A 68 -34.57 -8.70 -0.14
CA LEU A 68 -33.48 -8.91 -1.11
C LEU A 68 -32.55 -10.01 -0.67
N VAL A 69 -32.21 -10.07 0.61
CA VAL A 69 -31.31 -11.08 1.18
C VAL A 69 -32.19 -12.15 1.88
N SER A 70 -32.78 -13.01 1.06
CA SER A 70 -33.70 -14.07 1.53
C SER A 70 -33.50 -15.36 0.72
N GLY A 71 -34.09 -16.45 1.18
CA GLY A 71 -34.06 -17.75 0.50
C GLY A 71 -32.66 -18.26 0.22
N PRO A 72 -32.35 -18.72 -1.01
CA PRO A 72 -31.05 -19.29 -1.37
C PRO A 72 -29.89 -18.30 -1.18
N ILE A 73 -30.09 -17.02 -1.50
CA ILE A 73 -29.05 -15.96 -1.34
C ILE A 73 -28.65 -15.84 0.14
N LYS A 74 -29.62 -15.83 1.04
CA LYS A 74 -29.34 -15.78 2.49
C LYS A 74 -28.59 -17.04 2.95
N ALA A 75 -29.06 -18.22 2.51
CA ALA A 75 -28.45 -19.50 2.88
C ALA A 75 -26.98 -19.59 2.43
N GLU A 76 -26.67 -19.19 1.20
CA GLU A 76 -25.31 -19.14 0.67
C GLU A 76 -24.39 -18.24 1.51
N ARG A 77 -24.87 -17.05 1.88
CA ARG A 77 -24.08 -16.11 2.71
C ARG A 77 -23.84 -16.66 4.11
N ILE A 78 -24.87 -17.23 4.75
CA ILE A 78 -24.73 -17.87 6.06
C ILE A 78 -23.77 -19.04 6.00
N GLN A 79 -23.80 -19.84 4.95
CA GLN A 79 -22.84 -20.90 4.76
C GLN A 79 -21.39 -20.37 4.71
N ALA A 80 -21.12 -19.36 3.88
CA ALA A 80 -19.79 -18.76 3.77
C ALA A 80 -19.30 -18.16 5.10
N TRP A 81 -20.16 -17.46 5.84
CA TRP A 81 -19.82 -16.93 7.18
C TRP A 81 -19.58 -18.05 8.19
N THR A 82 -20.36 -19.12 8.13
CA THR A 82 -20.21 -20.29 9.00
C THR A 82 -18.88 -21.00 8.76
N GLU A 83 -18.51 -21.20 7.50
CA GLU A 83 -17.23 -21.78 7.12
C GLU A 83 -16.07 -20.93 7.64
N PHE A 84 -16.11 -19.61 7.44
CA PHE A 84 -15.11 -18.69 7.97
C PHE A 84 -15.06 -18.74 9.51
N ALA A 85 -16.18 -18.65 10.19
CA ALA A 85 -16.22 -18.62 11.65
C ALA A 85 -15.76 -19.93 12.28
N ARG A 86 -15.99 -21.07 11.65
CA ARG A 86 -15.48 -22.39 12.10
C ARG A 86 -13.98 -22.54 11.84
N ALA A 87 -13.50 -22.02 10.72
CA ALA A 87 -12.05 -22.01 10.41
C ALA A 87 -11.27 -21.04 11.31
N HIS A 88 -11.93 -19.98 11.82
CA HIS A 88 -11.33 -18.92 12.60
C HIS A 88 -12.12 -18.63 13.90
N PRO A 89 -12.10 -19.51 14.88
CA PRO A 89 -12.92 -19.37 16.11
C PRO A 89 -12.51 -18.18 16.98
N ASP A 90 -11.30 -17.66 16.81
CA ASP A 90 -10.75 -16.47 17.48
C ASP A 90 -10.80 -15.20 16.62
N GLY A 91 -11.53 -15.25 15.49
CA GLY A 91 -11.72 -14.15 14.58
C GLY A 91 -12.88 -13.24 14.96
N TYR A 92 -13.05 -12.17 14.18
CA TYR A 92 -14.07 -11.14 14.41
C TYR A 92 -14.73 -10.74 13.11
N LEU A 93 -15.97 -10.28 13.20
CA LEU A 93 -16.67 -9.68 12.06
C LEU A 93 -16.87 -8.17 12.25
N TYR A 94 -16.93 -7.45 11.15
CA TYR A 94 -17.22 -6.03 11.19
C TYR A 94 -18.02 -5.57 9.96
N CYS A 95 -18.64 -4.40 10.09
CA CYS A 95 -19.11 -3.61 8.96
C CYS A 95 -18.53 -2.20 9.03
N PHE A 96 -19.08 -1.23 8.30
CA PHE A 96 -18.47 0.10 8.22
C PHE A 96 -18.34 0.83 9.57
N ARG A 97 -19.37 0.71 10.46
CA ARG A 97 -19.40 1.35 11.79
C ARG A 97 -19.75 0.41 12.95
N GLY A 98 -19.69 -0.89 12.75
CA GLY A 98 -20.10 -1.85 13.78
C GLY A 98 -21.60 -1.83 14.09
N GLY A 99 -22.42 -1.26 13.20
CA GLY A 99 -23.86 -1.09 13.38
C GLY A 99 -24.70 -2.26 12.84
N LEU A 100 -25.90 -1.93 12.35
CA LEU A 100 -26.95 -2.88 11.97
C LEU A 100 -26.51 -4.02 11.05
N ARG A 101 -25.66 -3.74 10.05
CA ARG A 101 -25.19 -4.77 9.12
C ARG A 101 -24.44 -5.90 9.82
N SER A 102 -23.47 -5.56 10.67
CA SER A 102 -22.75 -6.58 11.45
C SER A 102 -23.60 -7.21 12.54
N GLN A 103 -24.61 -6.51 13.07
CA GLN A 103 -25.59 -7.09 13.99
C GLN A 103 -26.44 -8.16 13.32
N ILE A 104 -26.91 -7.91 12.10
CA ILE A 104 -27.68 -8.88 11.32
C ILE A 104 -26.86 -10.13 11.02
N VAL A 105 -25.60 -9.96 10.58
CA VAL A 105 -24.69 -11.10 10.30
C VAL A 105 -24.49 -11.93 11.57
N GLN A 106 -24.19 -11.29 12.69
CA GLN A 106 -24.01 -11.96 13.98
C GLN A 106 -25.25 -12.71 14.41
N GLN A 107 -26.43 -12.08 14.29
CA GLN A 107 -27.70 -12.69 14.68
C GLN A 107 -28.01 -13.92 13.80
N TRP A 108 -27.81 -13.82 12.48
CA TRP A 108 -28.07 -14.96 11.58
C TRP A 108 -27.10 -16.12 11.81
N LEU A 109 -25.80 -15.84 12.08
CA LEU A 109 -24.85 -16.87 12.49
C LEU A 109 -25.30 -17.58 13.76
N LYS A 110 -25.81 -16.83 14.73
CA LYS A 110 -26.29 -17.40 15.98
C LYS A 110 -27.56 -18.23 15.79
N ASP A 111 -28.54 -17.70 15.07
CA ASP A 111 -29.85 -18.33 14.94
C ASP A 111 -29.85 -19.56 14.03
N GLU A 112 -29.05 -19.52 12.95
CA GLU A 112 -29.07 -20.57 11.92
C GLU A 112 -27.88 -21.52 11.94
N ALA A 113 -26.72 -21.09 12.49
CA ALA A 113 -25.53 -21.92 12.61
C ALA A 113 -25.12 -22.23 14.06
N GLY A 114 -25.78 -21.63 15.06
CA GLY A 114 -25.45 -21.80 16.48
C GLY A 114 -24.11 -21.18 16.90
N ILE A 115 -23.58 -20.24 16.10
CA ILE A 115 -22.26 -19.63 16.33
C ILE A 115 -22.44 -18.22 16.89
N ASP A 116 -21.95 -17.97 18.09
CA ASP A 116 -21.89 -16.63 18.69
C ASP A 116 -20.55 -15.97 18.31
N TYR A 117 -20.50 -15.32 17.14
CA TYR A 117 -19.28 -14.76 16.60
C TYR A 117 -19.11 -13.28 16.98
N PRO A 118 -17.94 -12.88 17.55
CA PRO A 118 -17.80 -11.52 18.09
C PRO A 118 -17.68 -10.46 16.99
N ARG A 119 -18.15 -9.25 17.30
CA ARG A 119 -18.10 -8.09 16.41
C ARG A 119 -17.07 -7.08 16.87
N VAL A 120 -16.47 -6.37 15.90
CA VAL A 120 -15.61 -5.20 16.18
C VAL A 120 -16.52 -3.97 16.38
N GLY A 121 -16.47 -3.38 17.58
CA GLY A 121 -17.11 -2.11 17.89
C GLY A 121 -16.54 -0.98 17.03
N GLY A 122 -17.39 -0.04 16.60
CA GLY A 122 -16.97 1.05 15.71
C GLY A 122 -16.62 0.62 14.28
N GLY A 123 -16.38 -0.69 14.04
CA GLY A 123 -16.14 -1.30 12.75
C GLY A 123 -14.95 -0.71 11.96
N TYR A 124 -15.03 -0.80 10.64
CA TYR A 124 -13.99 -0.31 9.73
C TYR A 124 -13.53 1.13 10.03
N LYS A 125 -14.49 2.03 10.27
CA LYS A 125 -14.16 3.44 10.49
C LYS A 125 -13.28 3.64 11.72
N ALA A 126 -13.60 3.00 12.83
CA ALA A 126 -12.83 3.15 14.07
C ALA A 126 -11.44 2.49 13.96
N MET A 127 -11.36 1.28 13.38
CA MET A 127 -10.09 0.61 13.09
C MET A 127 -9.21 1.46 12.16
N ARG A 128 -9.79 2.05 11.11
CA ARG A 128 -9.05 2.92 10.18
C ARG A 128 -8.54 4.18 10.88
N THR A 129 -9.34 4.83 11.72
CA THR A 129 -8.91 5.98 12.52
C THR A 129 -7.73 5.58 13.44
N PHE A 130 -7.82 4.46 14.14
CA PHE A 130 -6.74 3.93 14.96
C PHE A 130 -5.42 3.74 14.19
N LEU A 131 -5.50 3.21 12.96
CA LEU A 131 -4.31 3.03 12.13
C LEU A 131 -3.72 4.37 11.63
N LEU A 132 -4.55 5.35 11.27
CA LEU A 132 -4.09 6.69 10.91
C LEU A 132 -3.37 7.36 12.10
N ASP A 133 -4.00 7.34 13.27
CA ASP A 133 -3.43 7.87 14.51
C ASP A 133 -2.10 7.17 14.87
N THR A 134 -1.96 5.89 14.54
CA THR A 134 -0.71 5.13 14.75
C THR A 134 0.45 5.72 13.95
N VAL A 135 0.24 6.07 12.69
CA VAL A 135 1.26 6.69 11.84
C VAL A 135 1.56 8.11 12.32
N ASP A 136 0.53 8.90 12.63
CA ASP A 136 0.71 10.28 13.10
C ASP A 136 1.49 10.32 14.42
N HIS A 137 1.19 9.41 15.36
CA HIS A 137 1.93 9.27 16.61
C HIS A 137 3.38 8.81 16.38
N ALA A 138 3.61 7.90 15.41
CA ALA A 138 4.97 7.48 15.10
C ALA A 138 5.79 8.65 14.53
N VAL A 139 5.24 9.43 13.60
CA VAL A 139 5.91 10.63 13.05
C VAL A 139 6.25 11.66 14.14
N ALA A 140 5.40 11.78 15.16
CA ALA A 140 5.60 12.74 16.25
C ALA A 140 6.56 12.26 17.35
N GLN A 141 6.79 10.96 17.50
CA GLN A 141 7.47 10.37 18.66
C GLN A 141 8.71 9.56 18.33
N CYS A 142 8.86 9.10 17.09
CA CYS A 142 9.95 8.25 16.66
C CYS A 142 10.93 9.02 15.78
N ASP A 143 12.15 8.52 15.73
CA ASP A 143 13.17 9.00 14.81
C ASP A 143 12.97 8.37 13.43
N PHE A 144 13.27 9.14 12.39
CA PHE A 144 13.21 8.67 11.01
C PHE A 144 14.48 9.02 10.27
N VAL A 145 14.95 8.08 9.46
CA VAL A 145 16.11 8.25 8.57
C VAL A 145 15.69 7.91 7.15
N LEU A 146 16.05 8.76 6.19
CA LEU A 146 15.80 8.48 4.78
C LEU A 146 16.98 7.72 4.17
N LEU A 147 16.68 6.68 3.41
CA LEU A 147 17.64 6.00 2.55
C LEU A 147 17.51 6.56 1.14
N GLY A 148 18.43 7.47 0.80
CA GLY A 148 18.59 8.04 -0.53
C GLY A 148 19.56 7.22 -1.38
N GLY A 149 19.64 7.54 -2.66
CA GLY A 149 20.55 6.89 -3.61
C GLY A 149 20.00 6.96 -5.02
N MET A 150 20.89 6.86 -6.01
CA MET A 150 20.53 6.87 -7.43
C MET A 150 19.63 5.68 -7.79
N THR A 151 19.01 5.73 -8.97
CA THR A 151 18.23 4.60 -9.50
C THR A 151 19.12 3.36 -9.63
N GLY A 152 18.61 2.22 -9.15
CA GLY A 152 19.30 0.93 -9.22
C GLY A 152 20.37 0.67 -8.16
N THR A 153 20.56 1.54 -7.15
CA THR A 153 21.55 1.32 -6.07
C THR A 153 21.17 0.22 -5.09
N GLY A 154 19.94 -0.33 -5.16
CA GLY A 154 19.50 -1.40 -4.27
C GLY A 154 18.99 -0.94 -2.91
N LYS A 155 18.34 0.24 -2.83
CA LYS A 155 17.73 0.77 -1.61
C LYS A 155 16.77 -0.23 -0.95
N THR A 156 15.88 -0.83 -1.73
CA THR A 156 14.90 -1.81 -1.24
C THR A 156 15.57 -3.05 -0.66
N GLU A 157 16.70 -3.51 -1.26
CA GLU A 157 17.47 -4.62 -0.71
C GLU A 157 18.13 -4.27 0.65
N VAL A 158 18.51 -3.02 0.86
CA VAL A 158 19.00 -2.54 2.16
C VAL A 158 17.86 -2.51 3.17
N LEU A 159 16.72 -1.92 2.81
CA LEU A 159 15.57 -1.78 3.70
C LEU A 159 15.00 -3.12 4.17
N THR A 160 14.90 -4.10 3.27
CA THR A 160 14.38 -5.44 3.61
C THR A 160 15.27 -6.23 4.56
N GLN A 161 16.55 -5.85 4.69
CA GLN A 161 17.48 -6.43 5.68
C GLN A 161 17.44 -5.73 7.04
N LEU A 162 16.74 -4.59 7.14
CA LEU A 162 16.62 -3.83 8.38
C LEU A 162 15.34 -4.19 9.12
N ASN A 163 15.44 -4.50 10.41
CA ASN A 163 14.27 -4.78 11.26
C ASN A 163 13.36 -3.55 11.41
N ASN A 164 13.92 -2.35 11.25
CA ASN A 164 13.25 -1.05 11.33
C ASN A 164 12.97 -0.40 9.97
N GLY A 165 13.25 -1.09 8.86
CA GLY A 165 12.97 -0.60 7.51
C GLY A 165 11.46 -0.54 7.22
N LEU A 166 10.99 0.51 6.55
CA LEU A 166 9.62 0.65 6.05
C LEU A 166 9.66 0.67 4.52
N ASP A 167 9.25 -0.42 3.89
CA ASP A 167 9.30 -0.62 2.43
C ASP A 167 8.09 0.04 1.75
N LEU A 168 8.21 1.34 1.45
CA LEU A 168 7.15 2.13 0.82
C LEU A 168 6.81 1.61 -0.58
N GLU A 169 7.80 1.20 -1.35
CA GLU A 169 7.63 0.62 -2.68
C GLU A 169 6.86 -0.71 -2.61
N GLY A 170 7.21 -1.58 -1.66
CA GLY A 170 6.52 -2.84 -1.42
C GLY A 170 5.07 -2.67 -0.99
N TYR A 171 4.76 -1.73 -0.07
CA TYR A 171 3.36 -1.46 0.29
C TYR A 171 2.54 -0.94 -0.88
N ALA A 172 3.15 -0.14 -1.78
CA ALA A 172 2.52 0.39 -2.97
C ALA A 172 2.46 -0.62 -4.13
N ASN A 173 3.11 -1.78 -4.03
CA ASN A 173 3.32 -2.72 -5.13
C ASN A 173 3.87 -2.01 -6.39
N HIS A 174 4.95 -1.20 -6.19
CA HIS A 174 5.50 -0.35 -7.23
C HIS A 174 6.97 -0.03 -6.93
N ARG A 175 7.85 -0.04 -7.91
CA ARG A 175 9.30 0.22 -7.76
C ARG A 175 9.67 1.68 -8.03
N GLY A 176 8.99 2.66 -7.44
CA GLY A 176 9.34 4.09 -7.42
C GLY A 176 9.57 4.82 -8.76
N SER A 177 10.00 4.16 -9.82
CA SER A 177 10.36 4.76 -11.11
C SER A 177 9.21 4.74 -12.14
N SER A 178 9.39 5.40 -13.30
CA SER A 178 8.46 5.30 -14.43
C SER A 178 8.31 3.85 -14.94
N PHE A 179 9.29 3.01 -14.70
CA PHE A 179 9.30 1.58 -15.02
C PHE A 179 8.77 0.69 -13.88
N GLY A 180 8.40 1.28 -12.75
CA GLY A 180 8.13 0.57 -11.51
C GLY A 180 6.80 -0.16 -11.41
N LYS A 181 5.90 -0.05 -12.38
CA LYS A 181 4.62 -0.78 -12.38
C LYS A 181 4.84 -2.29 -12.53
N ARG A 182 4.19 -3.07 -11.70
CA ARG A 182 4.27 -4.53 -11.67
C ARG A 182 3.16 -5.18 -12.51
N ALA A 183 3.24 -6.50 -12.71
CA ALA A 183 2.22 -7.28 -13.43
C ALA A 183 0.85 -7.22 -12.74
N THR A 184 0.85 -7.17 -11.41
CA THR A 184 -0.35 -6.92 -10.61
C THR A 184 -0.51 -5.41 -10.37
N GLY A 185 -1.75 -4.93 -10.32
CA GLY A 185 -2.05 -3.52 -10.10
C GLY A 185 -1.62 -3.02 -8.71
N GLN A 186 -1.48 -1.71 -8.58
CA GLN A 186 -1.27 -1.09 -7.28
C GLN A 186 -2.52 -1.21 -6.39
N PRO A 187 -2.36 -1.29 -5.07
CA PRO A 187 -3.48 -1.25 -4.13
C PRO A 187 -4.18 0.12 -4.16
N SER A 188 -5.35 0.21 -3.55
CA SER A 188 -5.95 1.50 -3.26
C SER A 188 -5.04 2.32 -2.32
N ASN A 189 -5.17 3.64 -2.35
CA ASN A 189 -4.39 4.49 -1.42
C ASN A 189 -4.66 4.12 0.05
N ILE A 190 -5.89 3.73 0.35
CA ILE A 190 -6.27 3.30 1.70
C ILE A 190 -5.59 1.99 2.10
N ASP A 191 -5.49 1.02 1.19
CA ASP A 191 -4.79 -0.25 1.46
C ASP A 191 -3.30 -0.03 1.67
N PHE A 192 -2.68 0.85 0.87
CA PHE A 192 -1.30 1.27 1.04
C PHE A 192 -1.06 1.85 2.44
N GLU A 193 -1.87 2.84 2.84
CA GLU A 193 -1.76 3.46 4.16
C GLU A 193 -2.03 2.47 5.31
N ASN A 194 -2.98 1.54 5.13
CA ASN A 194 -3.24 0.52 6.13
C ASN A 194 -2.06 -0.46 6.30
N ARG A 195 -1.43 -0.88 5.19
CA ARG A 195 -0.22 -1.73 5.23
C ARG A 195 0.91 -1.05 5.97
N LEU A 196 1.21 0.20 5.63
CA LEU A 196 2.21 1.01 6.32
C LEU A 196 1.91 1.12 7.81
N ALA A 197 0.67 1.46 8.17
CA ALA A 197 0.27 1.66 9.56
C ALA A 197 0.37 0.37 10.40
N VAL A 198 -0.03 -0.78 9.85
CA VAL A 198 0.08 -2.07 10.53
C VAL A 198 1.54 -2.46 10.75
N ASP A 199 2.42 -2.22 9.78
CA ASP A 199 3.85 -2.51 9.95
C ASP A 199 4.51 -1.59 11.00
N VAL A 200 4.22 -0.29 10.97
CA VAL A 200 4.64 0.66 12.01
C VAL A 200 4.16 0.22 13.39
N LEU A 201 2.89 -0.17 13.52
CA LEU A 201 2.31 -0.66 14.77
C LEU A 201 3.07 -1.88 15.31
N LYS A 202 3.32 -2.88 14.45
CA LYS A 202 4.01 -4.12 14.83
C LYS A 202 5.46 -3.87 15.22
N LYS A 203 6.16 -3.01 14.50
CA LYS A 203 7.55 -2.63 14.81
C LYS A 203 7.65 -1.85 16.12
N ARG A 204 6.77 -0.87 16.34
CA ARG A 204 6.71 -0.17 17.63
C ARG A 204 6.39 -1.08 18.81
N ALA A 205 5.54 -2.07 18.62
CA ALA A 205 5.25 -3.06 19.67
C ALA A 205 6.47 -3.92 20.06
N ARG A 206 7.46 -4.03 19.15
CA ARG A 206 8.76 -4.69 19.43
C ARG A 206 9.81 -3.74 20.02
N GLY A 207 9.43 -2.50 20.34
CA GLY A 207 10.33 -1.49 20.92
C GLY A 207 11.15 -0.72 19.88
N ILE A 208 10.78 -0.76 18.59
CA ILE A 208 11.45 0.03 17.57
C ILE A 208 10.96 1.47 17.66
N GLU A 209 11.88 2.39 17.89
CA GLU A 209 11.64 3.84 18.00
C GLU A 209 12.36 4.64 16.91
N GLN A 210 13.14 3.98 16.05
CA GLN A 210 13.77 4.58 14.88
C GLN A 210 13.41 3.79 13.63
N PHE A 211 12.99 4.49 12.57
CA PHE A 211 12.60 3.90 11.29
C PHE A 211 13.51 4.37 10.15
N VAL A 212 13.73 3.47 9.20
CA VAL A 212 14.40 3.78 7.93
C VAL A 212 13.41 3.59 6.79
N LEU A 213 13.31 4.54 5.87
CA LEU A 213 12.41 4.46 4.71
C LEU A 213 13.08 5.06 3.46
N GLU A 214 12.58 4.71 2.28
CA GLU A 214 13.08 5.28 1.03
C GLU A 214 12.82 6.79 0.95
N ASP A 215 13.78 7.52 0.34
CA ASP A 215 13.62 8.93 -0.03
C ASP A 215 12.68 9.06 -1.24
N GLU A 216 11.40 8.85 -1.01
CA GLU A 216 10.37 8.89 -2.03
C GLU A 216 9.72 10.28 -2.17
N SER A 217 9.12 10.50 -3.34
CA SER A 217 8.27 11.67 -3.57
C SER A 217 6.95 11.52 -2.81
N ARG A 218 6.06 12.54 -2.91
CA ARG A 218 4.74 12.49 -2.28
C ARG A 218 3.92 11.26 -2.69
N ALA A 219 4.21 10.66 -3.83
CA ALA A 219 3.49 9.49 -4.32
C ALA A 219 4.45 8.44 -4.86
N VAL A 220 4.19 7.18 -4.55
CA VAL A 220 4.82 5.98 -5.10
C VAL A 220 3.85 5.38 -6.12
N GLY A 221 4.05 5.69 -7.40
CA GLY A 221 3.07 5.41 -8.43
C GLY A 221 1.76 6.17 -8.19
N SER A 222 0.64 5.46 -8.00
CA SER A 222 -0.68 6.03 -7.70
C SER A 222 -0.97 6.18 -6.19
N CYS A 223 -0.09 5.65 -5.32
CA CYS A 223 -0.27 5.69 -3.87
C CYS A 223 0.39 6.93 -3.27
N ALA A 224 -0.39 7.81 -2.62
CA ALA A 224 0.13 8.99 -1.95
C ALA A 224 0.50 8.67 -0.50
N LEU A 225 1.65 9.19 -0.04
CA LEU A 225 2.08 9.09 1.34
C LEU A 225 1.13 9.86 2.29
N PRO A 226 0.92 9.37 3.53
CA PRO A 226 0.27 10.17 4.56
C PRO A 226 0.93 11.53 4.69
N LEU A 227 0.12 12.59 4.72
CA LEU A 227 0.65 13.95 4.66
C LEU A 227 1.63 14.28 5.80
N PRO A 228 1.37 13.90 7.06
CA PRO A 228 2.32 14.15 8.15
C PRO A 228 3.67 13.46 7.93
N LEU A 229 3.67 12.20 7.44
CA LEU A 229 4.90 11.48 7.12
C LEU A 229 5.67 12.18 6.01
N PHE A 230 5.01 12.54 4.90
CA PHE A 230 5.66 13.25 3.80
C PHE A 230 6.24 14.61 4.22
N GLN A 231 5.55 15.35 5.08
CA GLN A 231 6.05 16.61 5.62
C GLN A 231 7.28 16.39 6.51
N GLY A 232 7.28 15.36 7.36
CA GLY A 232 8.43 14.96 8.16
C GLY A 232 9.62 14.58 7.31
N MET A 233 9.41 13.82 6.22
CA MET A 233 10.46 13.41 5.28
C MET A 233 11.25 14.59 4.68
N GLN A 234 10.70 15.80 4.65
CA GLN A 234 11.44 16.98 4.19
C GLN A 234 12.52 17.44 5.18
N GLN A 235 12.51 16.92 6.40
CA GLN A 235 13.40 17.34 7.50
C GLN A 235 14.26 16.19 8.03
N PHE A 236 13.89 14.94 7.78
CA PHE A 236 14.62 13.79 8.30
C PHE A 236 16.04 13.71 7.78
N PRO A 237 17.00 13.25 8.60
CA PRO A 237 18.38 12.98 8.18
C PRO A 237 18.40 11.87 7.12
N MET A 238 19.48 11.82 6.34
CA MET A 238 19.58 10.93 5.20
C MET A 238 20.89 10.15 5.20
N VAL A 239 20.79 8.87 4.87
CA VAL A 239 21.89 8.01 4.45
C VAL A 239 21.83 7.89 2.94
N TRP A 240 22.95 8.15 2.25
CA TRP A 240 22.99 8.08 0.80
C TRP A 240 23.75 6.83 0.35
N LEU A 241 23.03 5.95 -0.33
CA LEU A 241 23.59 4.71 -0.88
C LEU A 241 24.27 4.97 -2.21
N GLU A 242 25.55 4.55 -2.31
CA GLU A 242 26.37 4.64 -3.50
C GLU A 242 26.61 3.26 -4.08
N ASP A 243 26.62 3.18 -5.41
CA ASP A 243 26.99 1.99 -6.17
C ASP A 243 27.53 2.38 -7.54
N SER A 244 28.34 1.51 -8.15
CA SER A 244 28.89 1.71 -9.49
C SER A 244 27.79 1.70 -10.56
N LEU A 245 28.02 2.33 -11.69
CA LEU A 245 27.09 2.29 -12.83
C LEU A 245 26.85 0.84 -13.28
N GLU A 246 27.92 0.04 -13.37
CA GLU A 246 27.84 -1.37 -13.75
C GLU A 246 26.96 -2.17 -12.77
N GLY A 247 27.19 -2.05 -11.46
CA GLY A 247 26.37 -2.72 -10.43
C GLY A 247 24.88 -2.35 -10.51
N ARG A 248 24.61 -1.07 -10.82
CA ARG A 248 23.23 -0.58 -10.99
C ARG A 248 22.58 -1.10 -12.28
N VAL A 249 23.33 -1.20 -13.38
CA VAL A 249 22.84 -1.81 -14.64
C VAL A 249 22.48 -3.26 -14.42
N GLU A 250 23.35 -4.04 -13.74
CA GLU A 250 23.08 -5.45 -13.42
C GLU A 250 21.80 -5.62 -12.59
N ARG A 251 21.66 -4.80 -11.56
CA ARG A 251 20.48 -4.87 -10.68
C ARG A 251 19.21 -4.50 -11.42
N ILE A 252 19.23 -3.45 -12.24
CA ILE A 252 18.09 -3.06 -13.05
C ILE A 252 17.75 -4.14 -14.08
N LEU A 253 18.77 -4.76 -14.71
CA LEU A 253 18.55 -5.89 -15.61
C LEU A 253 17.83 -7.04 -14.88
N GLY A 254 18.31 -7.41 -13.69
CA GLY A 254 17.64 -8.42 -12.86
C GLY A 254 16.21 -8.03 -12.54
N ASP A 255 16.02 -6.87 -11.91
CA ASP A 255 14.74 -6.43 -11.35
C ASP A 255 13.67 -6.10 -12.39
N TYR A 256 14.04 -5.38 -13.46
CA TYR A 256 13.08 -4.79 -14.40
C TYR A 256 12.97 -5.56 -15.72
N VAL A 257 13.89 -6.49 -15.98
CA VAL A 257 13.84 -7.34 -17.18
C VAL A 257 13.56 -8.79 -16.80
N VAL A 258 14.44 -9.40 -16.00
CA VAL A 258 14.34 -10.83 -15.68
C VAL A 258 13.15 -11.10 -14.77
N ASP A 259 13.12 -10.51 -13.59
CA ASP A 259 12.10 -10.76 -12.56
C ASP A 259 10.73 -10.24 -12.99
N LEU A 260 10.69 -9.04 -13.58
CA LEU A 260 9.43 -8.45 -14.04
C LEU A 260 8.82 -9.27 -15.19
N CYS A 261 9.63 -9.73 -16.15
CA CYS A 261 9.16 -10.61 -17.21
C CYS A 261 8.58 -11.91 -16.65
N ALA A 262 9.29 -12.55 -15.70
CA ALA A 262 8.82 -13.76 -15.03
C ALA A 262 7.50 -13.51 -14.28
N GLU A 263 7.35 -12.35 -13.62
CA GLU A 263 6.11 -11.95 -12.95
C GLU A 263 4.94 -11.83 -13.94
N PHE A 264 5.16 -11.16 -15.09
CA PHE A 264 4.12 -11.04 -16.12
C PHE A 264 3.71 -12.41 -16.70
N ILE A 265 4.67 -13.28 -16.98
CA ILE A 265 4.39 -14.64 -17.45
C ILE A 265 3.62 -15.43 -16.38
N GLY A 266 4.01 -15.32 -15.11
CA GLY A 266 3.33 -15.98 -13.99
C GLY A 266 1.87 -15.54 -13.80
N VAL A 267 1.57 -14.28 -14.06
CA VAL A 267 0.21 -13.71 -13.89
C VAL A 267 -0.66 -13.93 -15.15
N HIS A 268 -0.09 -13.78 -16.34
CA HIS A 268 -0.84 -13.71 -17.61
C HIS A 268 -0.60 -14.90 -18.55
N GLY A 269 0.23 -15.87 -18.16
CA GLY A 269 0.51 -17.06 -18.97
C GLY A 269 1.12 -16.71 -20.33
N GLU A 270 0.56 -17.22 -21.40
CA GLU A 270 1.08 -17.05 -22.77
C GLU A 270 1.13 -15.59 -23.24
N GLU A 271 0.25 -14.73 -22.74
CA GLU A 271 0.24 -13.30 -23.08
C GLU A 271 1.28 -12.49 -22.27
N GLY A 272 1.90 -13.10 -21.23
CA GLY A 272 2.75 -12.42 -20.27
C GLY A 272 3.92 -11.69 -20.88
N PHE A 273 4.64 -12.31 -21.84
CA PHE A 273 5.78 -11.67 -22.49
C PHE A 273 5.36 -10.46 -23.36
N ALA A 274 4.23 -10.56 -24.06
CA ALA A 274 3.73 -9.45 -24.88
C ALA A 274 3.33 -8.25 -23.99
N LEU A 275 2.64 -8.50 -22.88
CA LEU A 275 2.25 -7.48 -21.91
C LEU A 275 3.47 -6.86 -21.19
N PHE A 276 4.48 -7.66 -20.89
CA PHE A 276 5.76 -7.17 -20.36
C PHE A 276 6.46 -6.22 -21.36
N SER A 277 6.53 -6.63 -22.62
CA SER A 277 7.14 -5.82 -23.69
C SER A 277 6.42 -4.49 -23.87
N GLU A 278 5.08 -4.52 -23.96
CA GLU A 278 4.26 -3.32 -24.02
C GLU A 278 4.49 -2.41 -22.81
N ARG A 279 4.63 -2.98 -21.61
CA ARG A 279 4.91 -2.26 -20.36
C ARG A 279 6.24 -1.51 -20.42
N LEU A 280 7.32 -2.15 -20.90
CA LEU A 280 8.62 -1.48 -21.03
C LEU A 280 8.57 -0.32 -22.02
N LEU A 281 7.96 -0.54 -23.19
CA LEU A 281 7.79 0.49 -24.23
C LEU A 281 6.92 1.66 -23.73
N GLU A 282 5.81 1.40 -23.06
CA GLU A 282 4.97 2.44 -22.43
C GLU A 282 5.78 3.25 -21.41
N SER A 283 6.57 2.59 -20.60
CA SER A 283 7.38 3.25 -19.56
C SER A 283 8.43 4.19 -20.17
N LEU A 284 9.07 3.79 -21.27
CA LEU A 284 10.00 4.62 -22.02
C LEU A 284 9.26 5.83 -22.66
N ASN A 285 8.08 5.61 -23.23
CA ASN A 285 7.27 6.67 -23.82
C ASN A 285 6.82 7.71 -22.77
N ASN A 286 6.53 7.29 -21.53
CA ASN A 286 6.15 8.19 -20.45
C ASN A 286 7.25 9.17 -20.03
N VAL A 287 8.51 8.85 -20.29
CA VAL A 287 9.65 9.75 -20.02
C VAL A 287 10.09 10.56 -21.24
N GLN A 288 9.53 10.33 -22.43
CA GLN A 288 9.91 10.96 -23.70
C GLN A 288 10.07 12.47 -23.61
N LYS A 289 9.09 13.17 -23.01
CA LYS A 289 9.10 14.64 -22.92
C LYS A 289 10.31 15.18 -22.13
N ARG A 290 10.77 14.44 -21.12
CA ARG A 290 11.90 14.83 -20.26
C ARG A 290 13.23 14.35 -20.83
N LEU A 291 13.24 13.17 -21.45
CA LEU A 291 14.42 12.58 -22.09
C LEU A 291 14.86 13.35 -23.36
N GLY A 292 13.87 13.88 -24.11
CA GLY A 292 14.06 14.53 -25.39
C GLY A 292 13.96 13.55 -26.57
N GLY A 293 13.52 14.06 -27.73
CA GLY A 293 13.10 13.22 -28.86
C GLY A 293 14.26 12.38 -29.46
N GLU A 294 15.47 12.90 -29.53
CA GLU A 294 16.62 12.18 -30.08
C GLU A 294 17.05 11.01 -29.19
N ARG A 295 17.26 11.28 -27.89
CA ARG A 295 17.62 10.24 -26.91
C ARG A 295 16.50 9.19 -26.80
N HIS A 296 15.25 9.61 -26.78
CA HIS A 296 14.12 8.68 -26.73
C HIS A 296 14.12 7.73 -27.93
N ARG A 297 14.31 8.25 -29.16
CA ARG A 297 14.37 7.41 -30.37
C ARG A 297 15.49 6.38 -30.30
N ARG A 298 16.70 6.79 -29.84
CA ARG A 298 17.83 5.87 -29.68
C ARG A 298 17.53 4.78 -28.63
N MET A 299 16.98 5.16 -27.46
CA MET A 299 16.63 4.18 -26.42
C MET A 299 15.53 3.25 -26.89
N LEU A 300 14.56 3.75 -27.69
CA LEU A 300 13.48 2.95 -28.24
C LEU A 300 14.02 1.84 -29.17
N LEU A 301 14.91 2.19 -30.08
CA LEU A 301 15.52 1.20 -30.97
C LEU A 301 16.31 0.12 -30.18
N LEU A 302 17.11 0.54 -29.20
CA LEU A 302 17.84 -0.40 -28.36
C LEU A 302 16.92 -1.32 -27.57
N MET A 303 15.79 -0.82 -27.08
CA MET A 303 14.81 -1.60 -26.33
C MET A 303 14.03 -2.56 -27.25
N GLU A 304 13.65 -2.14 -28.45
CA GLU A 304 12.98 -2.98 -29.43
C GLU A 304 13.88 -4.13 -29.89
N ASP A 305 15.15 -3.88 -30.18
CA ASP A 305 16.13 -4.91 -30.54
C ASP A 305 16.34 -5.90 -29.38
N ALA A 306 16.44 -5.41 -28.13
CA ALA A 306 16.59 -6.25 -26.95
C ALA A 306 15.36 -7.12 -26.69
N LEU A 307 14.15 -6.61 -26.86
CA LEU A 307 12.91 -7.37 -26.73
C LEU A 307 12.77 -8.43 -27.82
N ALA A 308 13.19 -8.12 -29.06
CA ALA A 308 13.18 -9.08 -30.17
C ALA A 308 14.16 -10.25 -29.91
N GLU A 309 15.36 -9.95 -29.43
CA GLU A 309 16.33 -10.97 -29.04
C GLU A 309 15.81 -11.83 -27.87
N GLN A 310 15.27 -11.20 -26.83
CA GLN A 310 14.71 -11.94 -25.69
C GLN A 310 13.54 -12.85 -26.12
N ALA A 311 12.68 -12.39 -27.03
CA ALA A 311 11.59 -13.21 -27.55
C ALA A 311 12.07 -14.43 -28.32
N SER A 312 13.20 -14.32 -29.07
CA SER A 312 13.69 -15.37 -29.96
C SER A 312 14.61 -16.36 -29.27
N SER A 313 15.50 -15.88 -28.38
CA SER A 313 16.56 -16.68 -27.77
C SER A 313 16.47 -16.80 -26.24
N GLY A 314 15.68 -15.94 -25.60
CA GLY A 314 15.66 -15.78 -24.14
C GLY A 314 16.82 -14.95 -23.59
N ALA A 315 17.77 -14.49 -24.43
CA ALA A 315 18.91 -13.70 -24.00
C ALA A 315 18.48 -12.27 -23.62
N VAL A 316 19.05 -11.74 -22.54
CA VAL A 316 18.68 -10.43 -21.96
C VAL A 316 19.79 -9.40 -22.04
N ASP A 317 20.98 -9.76 -22.54
CA ASP A 317 22.16 -8.90 -22.48
C ASP A 317 22.02 -7.60 -23.27
N LEU A 318 21.27 -7.59 -24.37
CA LEU A 318 21.02 -6.39 -25.16
C LEU A 318 20.26 -5.30 -24.40
N HIS A 319 19.52 -5.68 -23.34
CA HIS A 319 18.82 -4.69 -22.49
C HIS A 319 19.78 -3.75 -21.77
N ARG A 320 21.04 -4.13 -21.55
CA ARG A 320 22.06 -3.27 -20.89
C ARG A 320 22.21 -1.93 -21.59
N GLY A 321 22.14 -1.90 -22.92
CA GLY A 321 22.35 -0.68 -23.72
C GLY A 321 21.35 0.44 -23.41
N TRP A 322 20.06 0.13 -23.38
CA TRP A 322 19.05 1.14 -23.05
C TRP A 322 19.03 1.45 -21.54
N ILE A 323 19.34 0.47 -20.66
CA ILE A 323 19.42 0.66 -19.21
C ILE A 323 20.53 1.66 -18.89
N GLU A 324 21.75 1.42 -19.38
CA GLU A 324 22.91 2.31 -19.19
C GLU A 324 22.66 3.71 -19.75
N GLY A 325 22.04 3.78 -20.95
CA GLY A 325 21.68 5.04 -21.57
C GLY A 325 20.67 5.84 -20.74
N LEU A 326 19.63 5.20 -20.21
CA LEU A 326 18.64 5.88 -19.34
C LEU A 326 19.26 6.30 -18.01
N LEU A 327 20.12 5.46 -17.40
CA LEU A 327 20.82 5.83 -16.16
C LEU A 327 21.68 7.06 -16.38
N SER A 328 22.59 7.02 -17.35
CA SER A 328 23.60 8.06 -17.56
C SER A 328 23.03 9.38 -18.08
N GLU A 329 22.00 9.32 -18.95
CA GLU A 329 21.55 10.49 -19.69
C GLU A 329 20.24 11.10 -19.16
N TYR A 330 19.54 10.37 -18.28
CA TYR A 330 18.26 10.85 -17.74
C TYR A 330 18.23 10.80 -16.20
N TYR A 331 18.42 9.61 -15.61
CA TYR A 331 18.26 9.46 -14.16
C TYR A 331 19.39 10.13 -13.38
N ASP A 332 20.63 9.88 -13.71
CA ASP A 332 21.78 10.40 -12.95
C ASP A 332 21.86 11.92 -12.91
N PRO A 333 21.68 12.66 -14.02
CA PRO A 333 21.59 14.10 -13.97
C PRO A 333 20.45 14.64 -13.10
N MET A 334 19.32 13.96 -13.12
CA MET A 334 18.15 14.33 -12.29
C MET A 334 18.44 14.10 -10.80
N TYR A 335 19.01 12.95 -10.45
CA TYR A 335 19.33 12.61 -9.06
C TYR A 335 20.48 13.43 -8.50
N ALA A 336 21.51 13.76 -9.31
CA ALA A 336 22.59 14.67 -8.91
C ALA A 336 22.03 16.03 -8.47
N PHE A 337 21.13 16.61 -9.25
CA PHE A 337 20.47 17.86 -8.89
C PHE A 337 19.58 17.76 -7.62
N GLN A 338 18.93 16.61 -7.41
CA GLN A 338 18.15 16.39 -6.19
C GLN A 338 19.04 16.21 -4.97
N ARG A 339 20.18 15.51 -5.12
CA ARG A 339 21.17 15.29 -4.06
C ARG A 339 21.73 16.62 -3.56
N GLU A 340 22.13 17.53 -4.45
CA GLU A 340 22.63 18.86 -4.09
C GLU A 340 21.65 19.62 -3.17
N LYS A 341 20.35 19.53 -3.45
CA LYS A 341 19.30 20.16 -2.61
C LYS A 341 19.16 19.53 -1.23
N LYS A 342 19.58 18.31 -1.07
CA LYS A 342 19.44 17.51 0.15
C LYS A 342 20.77 17.35 0.90
N ASP A 343 21.86 17.88 0.37
CA ASP A 343 23.23 17.66 0.86
C ASP A 343 23.37 17.97 2.36
N ALA A 344 22.76 19.05 2.83
CA ALA A 344 22.78 19.44 4.25
C ALA A 344 22.13 18.40 5.20
N ARG A 345 21.37 17.43 4.68
CA ARG A 345 20.72 16.36 5.46
C ARG A 345 21.42 15.01 5.30
N ILE A 346 22.35 14.90 4.37
CA ILE A 346 23.12 13.66 4.15
C ILE A 346 24.19 13.56 5.24
N GLU A 347 23.95 12.70 6.21
CA GLU A 347 24.89 12.48 7.32
C GLU A 347 25.93 11.40 7.00
N PHE A 348 25.58 10.49 6.11
CA PHE A 348 26.46 9.43 5.66
C PHE A 348 26.22 9.10 4.18
N ALA A 349 27.31 8.88 3.43
CA ALA A 349 27.27 8.36 2.08
C ALA A 349 28.28 7.21 1.92
N GLY A 350 27.88 6.15 1.25
CA GLY A 350 28.77 5.01 1.04
C GLY A 350 28.09 3.79 0.45
N GLU A 351 28.88 2.72 0.35
CA GLU A 351 28.42 1.44 -0.19
C GLU A 351 27.46 0.70 0.75
N ARG A 352 26.77 -0.29 0.21
CA ARG A 352 25.69 -1.06 0.86
C ARG A 352 26.02 -1.56 2.29
N GLY A 353 27.16 -2.22 2.48
CA GLY A 353 27.52 -2.79 3.78
C GLY A 353 27.68 -1.73 4.88
N ARG A 354 28.23 -0.57 4.52
CA ARG A 354 28.41 0.55 5.43
C ARG A 354 27.08 1.28 5.69
N CYS A 355 26.24 1.46 4.68
CA CYS A 355 24.91 2.02 4.85
C CYS A 355 24.04 1.14 5.75
N LEU A 356 24.06 -0.19 5.57
CA LEU A 356 23.34 -1.14 6.45
C LEU A 356 23.78 -0.99 7.91
N SER A 357 25.11 -0.97 8.17
CA SER A 357 25.60 -0.83 9.55
C SER A 357 25.24 0.51 10.17
N THR A 358 25.26 1.59 9.40
CA THR A 358 24.88 2.93 9.85
C THR A 358 23.39 3.00 10.18
N CYS A 359 22.52 2.49 9.32
CA CYS A 359 21.08 2.45 9.54
C CYS A 359 20.66 1.53 10.72
N ALA A 360 21.41 0.43 10.93
CA ALA A 360 21.12 -0.51 12.02
C ALA A 360 21.60 -0.02 13.38
N SER A 361 22.69 0.76 13.43
CA SER A 361 23.31 1.18 14.71
C SER A 361 22.63 2.36 15.39
N GLY A 362 21.72 3.05 14.70
CA GLY A 362 21.02 4.21 15.27
C GLY A 362 21.93 5.40 15.61
N ILE A 363 23.12 5.51 15.02
CA ILE A 363 24.13 6.55 15.32
C ILE A 363 23.76 7.89 14.64
N PHE A 364 22.53 8.33 14.83
CA PHE A 364 22.09 9.69 14.48
C PHE A 364 21.74 10.48 15.75
N SER A 365 22.50 10.24 16.84
CA SER A 365 22.37 10.97 18.10
C SER A 365 23.01 12.34 17.97
N GLY A 366 22.24 13.35 17.59
CA GLY A 366 22.73 14.71 17.54
C GLY A 366 21.75 15.79 17.10
N PHE A 367 20.50 15.46 16.77
CA PHE A 367 19.50 16.46 16.47
C PHE A 367 18.38 16.45 17.49
N ASP A 368 18.42 17.46 18.40
CA ASP A 368 17.19 17.98 18.98
C ASP A 368 16.33 18.51 17.84
N ILE A 369 15.48 17.63 17.26
CA ILE A 369 14.43 18.07 16.35
C ILE A 369 13.45 18.83 17.23
N VAL A 370 13.66 20.14 17.34
CA VAL A 370 12.63 21.07 17.82
C VAL A 370 11.51 21.01 16.80
N ILE A 371 10.61 20.05 16.96
CA ILE A 371 9.31 20.08 16.30
C ILE A 371 8.65 21.34 16.83
N ALA A 372 8.66 22.40 16.03
CA ALA A 372 7.96 23.63 16.34
C ALA A 372 6.50 23.29 16.62
N GLY A 373 6.13 23.37 17.87
CA GLY A 373 4.83 23.30 18.52
C GLY A 373 3.74 22.41 17.94
N PRO A 374 2.75 22.02 18.75
CA PRO A 374 1.70 21.15 18.29
C PRO A 374 1.03 21.79 17.07
N ILE A 375 1.01 21.10 15.95
CA ILE A 375 0.13 21.41 14.83
C ILE A 375 -1.28 21.17 15.37
N ALA A 376 -1.78 22.21 16.06
CA ALA A 376 -3.16 22.27 16.50
C ALA A 376 -4.01 22.11 15.24
N SER A 377 -4.77 21.04 15.24
CA SER A 377 -5.82 20.71 14.31
C SER A 377 -6.58 21.96 13.82
N ARG A 378 -6.18 22.50 12.68
CA ARG A 378 -7.02 23.31 11.83
C ARG A 378 -7.32 22.52 10.58
N LEU A 379 -8.04 21.43 10.73
CA LEU A 379 -8.87 20.89 9.69
C LEU A 379 -10.11 21.78 9.64
N ALA A 380 -10.09 22.76 8.74
CA ALA A 380 -11.31 23.36 8.27
C ALA A 380 -12.19 22.25 7.67
N PRO A 381 -13.48 22.16 8.03
CA PRO A 381 -14.37 21.18 7.43
C PRO A 381 -14.78 21.73 6.06
N THR A 382 -14.13 21.31 5.02
CA THR A 382 -14.61 21.53 3.67
C THR A 382 -14.84 20.21 2.98
N VAL A 383 -16.06 20.08 2.55
CA VAL A 383 -16.64 19.17 1.56
C VAL A 383 -17.31 17.91 2.12
N ASP A 384 -18.64 18.01 2.14
CA ASP A 384 -19.65 16.95 2.05
C ASP A 384 -19.75 15.88 3.16
N LEU A 385 -19.99 16.36 4.37
CA LEU A 385 -20.50 15.53 5.47
C LEU A 385 -21.93 14.98 5.23
N GLN A 386 -22.66 15.42 4.22
CA GLN A 386 -24.01 14.94 3.96
C GLN A 386 -24.05 13.54 3.31
N TRP A 387 -23.08 13.19 2.49
CA TRP A 387 -23.03 11.88 1.80
C TRP A 387 -22.66 10.71 2.72
N THR A 388 -21.84 10.96 3.73
CA THR A 388 -21.37 9.91 4.65
C THR A 388 -22.41 9.53 5.71
N ARG A 389 -23.31 10.41 6.08
CA ARG A 389 -24.35 10.10 7.08
C ARG A 389 -25.44 9.16 6.57
N ILE A 390 -25.72 9.15 5.28
CA ILE A 390 -26.89 8.49 4.72
C ILE A 390 -26.61 7.02 4.35
N LEU A 391 -25.40 6.66 3.99
CA LEU A 391 -25.05 5.31 3.54
C LEU A 391 -24.59 4.35 4.64
N CYS A 392 -24.46 4.80 5.87
CA CYS A 392 -23.90 4.02 6.97
C CYS A 392 -24.94 3.56 8.01
N THR A 393 -26.19 3.90 7.87
CA THR A 393 -27.26 3.52 8.80
C THR A 393 -28.24 2.49 8.25
N ALA A 394 -28.02 1.99 7.05
CA ALA A 394 -28.79 0.85 6.54
C ALA A 394 -27.90 -0.38 6.36
#